data_1de3faf155d5633657684ad74fbbbc72
#
_entry.id   1de3faf155d5633657684ad74fbbbc72
#
_cell.length_a   1.000
_cell.length_b   1.000
_cell.length_c   1.000
_cell.angle_alpha   90.00
_cell.angle_beta   90.00
_cell.angle_gamma   90.00
#
_symmetry.space_group_name_H-M   'P 1'
#
loop_
_entity.id
_entity.type
_entity.pdbx_description
1 polymer ?
#
loop_
_entity_poly.entity_id
_entity_poly.type
_entity_poly.pdbx_seq_one_letter_code
_entity_poly.pdbx_strand_id
1 'polypeptide(L)'
;HFKNTDLEIEAAKEVFTRAFQKNNAGKIQKFENWMQKNKDNKNYFLINNEITIPDFNLFDILDFYIEFLKYYNFVKDKNHKNIFNELGYPNISKFYNNFIQLPKMKKYFNSIFYKLPYTNKSAKFGSGIYGDTWNHKTQTDETSAEIIIN
;
A
#
# COMPACT_ATOMS: atom_id res chain seq x y z
N HIS A 1 -14.48 18.98 10.28
CA HIS A 1 -14.99 18.05 9.24
C HIS A 1 -14.56 18.57 7.88
N PHE A 2 -13.43 18.11 7.36
CA PHE A 2 -13.12 18.33 5.95
C PHE A 2 -14.02 17.38 5.16
N LYS A 3 -15.13 17.91 4.64
CA LYS A 3 -15.86 17.24 3.56
C LYS A 3 -14.89 17.12 2.39
N ASN A 4 -14.98 16.07 1.59
CA ASN A 4 -14.29 15.97 0.31
C ASN A 4 -14.60 17.23 -0.50
N THR A 5 -13.75 18.23 -0.38
CA THR A 5 -13.88 19.46 -1.15
C THR A 5 -13.35 19.18 -2.55
N ASP A 6 -13.84 19.92 -3.55
CA ASP A 6 -13.31 19.79 -4.91
C ASP A 6 -11.79 19.94 -4.94
N LEU A 7 -11.23 20.78 -4.06
CA LEU A 7 -9.80 20.96 -3.89
C LEU A 7 -9.07 19.68 -3.40
N GLU A 8 -9.68 18.92 -2.51
CA GLU A 8 -9.11 17.65 -2.03
C GLU A 8 -9.08 16.62 -3.15
N ILE A 9 -10.14 16.56 -3.95
CA ILE A 9 -10.23 15.64 -5.10
C ILE A 9 -9.21 16.02 -6.18
N GLU A 10 -9.05 17.30 -6.48
CA GLU A 10 -8.04 17.77 -7.44
C GLU A 10 -6.61 17.47 -6.97
N ALA A 11 -6.31 17.70 -5.70
CA ALA A 11 -5.02 17.30 -5.12
C ALA A 11 -4.78 15.79 -5.20
N ALA A 12 -5.80 14.98 -4.94
CA ALA A 12 -5.71 13.53 -5.09
C ALA A 12 -5.47 13.09 -6.54
N LYS A 13 -6.12 13.73 -7.52
CA LYS A 13 -5.87 13.48 -8.95
C LYS A 13 -4.43 13.83 -9.35
N GLU A 14 -3.89 14.91 -8.82
CA GLU A 14 -2.50 15.28 -9.08
C GLU A 14 -1.53 14.25 -8.52
N VAL A 15 -1.73 13.78 -7.28
CA VAL A 15 -0.94 12.70 -6.66
C VAL A 15 -1.03 11.43 -7.50
N PHE A 16 -2.25 11.03 -7.89
CA PHE A 16 -2.47 9.87 -8.77
C PHE A 16 -1.68 10.00 -10.07
N THR A 17 -1.83 11.13 -10.76
CA THR A 17 -1.15 11.37 -12.03
C THR A 17 0.36 11.26 -11.88
N ARG A 18 0.95 11.94 -10.88
CA ARG A 18 2.40 11.90 -10.64
C ARG A 18 2.93 10.51 -10.29
N ALA A 19 2.16 9.72 -9.53
CA ALA A 19 2.58 8.37 -9.13
C ALA A 19 2.47 7.37 -10.28
N PHE A 20 1.36 7.42 -11.04
CA PHE A 20 0.95 6.40 -12.01
C PHE A 20 1.07 6.86 -13.47
N GLN A 21 1.89 7.86 -13.77
CA GLN A 21 2.21 8.22 -15.15
C GLN A 21 2.88 7.06 -15.89
N LYS A 22 2.39 6.77 -17.10
CA LYS A 22 2.95 5.72 -17.98
C LYS A 22 4.22 6.14 -18.74
N ASN A 23 4.81 7.24 -18.35
CA ASN A 23 6.10 7.70 -18.90
C ASN A 23 7.23 7.40 -17.90
N ASN A 24 8.47 7.58 -18.33
CA ASN A 24 9.65 7.34 -17.50
C ASN A 24 9.78 8.28 -16.28
N ALA A 25 8.91 9.28 -16.15
CA ALA A 25 8.86 10.18 -14.99
C ALA A 25 8.04 9.58 -13.83
N GLY A 26 7.07 8.71 -14.11
CA GLY A 26 6.23 8.07 -13.09
C GLY A 26 7.03 7.18 -12.14
N LYS A 27 6.84 7.36 -10.84
CA LYS A 27 7.59 6.58 -9.83
C LYS A 27 7.30 5.08 -9.94
N ILE A 28 6.03 4.72 -10.04
CA ILE A 28 5.61 3.31 -10.17
C ILE A 28 6.07 2.71 -11.49
N GLN A 29 6.04 3.49 -12.59
CA GLN A 29 6.54 3.03 -13.89
C GLN A 29 8.03 2.66 -13.86
N LYS A 30 8.85 3.36 -13.07
CA LYS A 30 10.27 3.02 -12.92
C LYS A 30 10.47 1.64 -12.30
N PHE A 31 9.72 1.31 -11.26
CA PHE A 31 9.76 -0.02 -10.64
C PHE A 31 9.22 -1.10 -11.58
N GLU A 32 8.12 -0.84 -12.29
CA GLU A 32 7.60 -1.75 -13.31
C GLU A 32 8.65 -2.07 -14.37
N ASN A 33 9.31 -1.04 -14.92
CA ASN A 33 10.37 -1.20 -15.91
C ASN A 33 11.59 -1.95 -15.36
N TRP A 34 11.96 -1.69 -14.09
CA TRP A 34 13.04 -2.41 -13.43
C TRP A 34 12.72 -3.90 -13.28
N MET A 35 11.54 -4.24 -12.80
CA MET A 35 11.10 -5.63 -12.66
C MET A 35 10.98 -6.33 -13.99
N GLN A 36 10.54 -5.64 -15.05
CA GLN A 36 10.48 -6.18 -16.40
C GLN A 36 11.88 -6.55 -16.95
N LYS A 37 12.91 -5.74 -16.65
CA LYS A 37 14.29 -6.04 -17.05
C LYS A 37 14.87 -7.23 -16.28
N ASN A 38 14.43 -7.42 -15.05
CA ASN A 38 14.89 -8.48 -14.14
C ASN A 38 13.88 -9.62 -14.02
N LYS A 39 13.16 -9.95 -15.11
CA LYS A 39 12.07 -10.95 -15.14
C LYS A 39 12.49 -12.37 -14.76
N ASP A 40 13.81 -12.67 -14.79
CA ASP A 40 14.36 -13.96 -14.34
C ASP A 40 14.34 -14.11 -12.81
N ASN A 41 14.12 -13.01 -12.10
CA ASN A 41 13.85 -13.02 -10.67
C ASN A 41 12.42 -13.55 -10.41
N LYS A 42 12.33 -14.80 -10.01
CA LYS A 42 11.06 -15.52 -9.80
C LYS A 42 10.12 -14.88 -8.79
N ASN A 43 10.67 -14.13 -7.84
CA ASN A 43 9.92 -13.50 -6.75
C ASN A 43 9.60 -12.03 -7.02
N TYR A 44 10.15 -11.46 -8.10
CA TYR A 44 10.02 -10.04 -8.43
C TYR A 44 10.59 -9.08 -7.36
N PHE A 45 11.47 -9.56 -6.46
CA PHE A 45 12.16 -8.70 -5.51
C PHE A 45 13.13 -7.76 -6.23
N LEU A 46 13.43 -6.62 -5.61
CA LEU A 46 14.23 -5.56 -6.24
C LEU A 46 15.69 -5.96 -6.45
N ILE A 47 16.22 -6.80 -5.55
CA ILE A 47 17.63 -7.23 -5.58
C ILE A 47 17.65 -8.76 -5.53
N ASN A 48 17.94 -9.38 -6.67
CA ASN A 48 18.01 -10.86 -6.79
C ASN A 48 16.70 -11.56 -6.37
N ASN A 49 16.82 -12.79 -5.87
CA ASN A 49 15.67 -13.58 -5.39
C ASN A 49 15.48 -13.53 -3.88
N GLU A 50 16.20 -12.65 -3.20
CA GLU A 50 16.15 -12.50 -1.75
C GLU A 50 15.41 -11.22 -1.36
N ILE A 51 14.65 -11.30 -0.28
CA ILE A 51 13.94 -10.16 0.26
C ILE A 51 14.92 -9.23 0.98
N THR A 52 14.84 -7.96 0.68
CA THR A 52 15.73 -6.91 1.20
C THR A 52 14.95 -5.72 1.74
N ILE A 53 15.61 -4.81 2.46
CA ILE A 53 14.96 -3.61 3.00
C ILE A 53 14.23 -2.78 1.93
N PRO A 54 14.79 -2.54 0.72
CA PRO A 54 14.06 -1.88 -0.35
C PRO A 54 12.73 -2.53 -0.73
N ASP A 55 12.58 -3.85 -0.61
CA ASP A 55 11.33 -4.55 -0.90
C ASP A 55 10.25 -4.22 0.13
N PHE A 56 10.61 -4.13 1.42
CA PHE A 56 9.67 -3.68 2.46
C PHE A 56 9.23 -2.24 2.23
N ASN A 57 10.16 -1.33 1.88
CA ASN A 57 9.83 0.05 1.59
C ASN A 57 8.91 0.18 0.37
N LEU A 58 9.19 -0.57 -0.69
CA LEU A 58 8.32 -0.58 -1.87
C LEU A 58 6.95 -1.13 -1.53
N PHE A 59 6.89 -2.24 -0.77
CA PHE A 59 5.63 -2.83 -0.33
C PHE A 59 4.78 -1.81 0.46
N ASP A 60 5.36 -1.12 1.43
CA ASP A 60 4.68 -0.12 2.26
C ASP A 60 4.09 1.01 1.40
N ILE A 61 4.86 1.52 0.45
CA ILE A 61 4.39 2.53 -0.50
C ILE A 61 3.23 2.01 -1.36
N LEU A 62 3.32 0.77 -1.85
CA LEU A 62 2.27 0.18 -2.68
C LEU A 62 0.99 -0.08 -1.89
N ASP A 63 1.11 -0.56 -0.66
CA ASP A 63 -0.02 -0.81 0.23
C ASP A 63 -0.75 0.50 0.58
N PHE A 64 0.01 1.56 0.88
CA PHE A 64 -0.53 2.90 1.04
C PHE A 64 -1.28 3.39 -0.22
N TYR A 65 -0.72 3.19 -1.42
CA TYR A 65 -1.39 3.57 -2.65
C TYR A 65 -2.67 2.77 -2.90
N ILE A 66 -2.73 1.49 -2.52
CA ILE A 66 -3.95 0.68 -2.64
C ILE A 66 -5.10 1.34 -1.88
N GLU A 67 -4.87 1.73 -0.64
CA GLU A 67 -5.91 2.37 0.17
C GLU A 67 -6.27 3.76 -0.35
N PHE A 68 -5.29 4.53 -0.79
CA PHE A 68 -5.50 5.81 -1.45
C PHE A 68 -6.39 5.67 -2.72
N LEU A 69 -6.06 4.71 -3.58
CA LEU A 69 -6.81 4.46 -4.82
C LEU A 69 -8.25 4.02 -4.56
N LYS A 70 -8.46 3.19 -3.54
CA LYS A 70 -9.80 2.76 -3.11
C LYS A 70 -10.61 3.91 -2.55
N TYR A 71 -10.01 4.72 -1.68
CA TYR A 71 -10.68 5.83 -1.01
C TYR A 71 -11.20 6.88 -2.02
N TYR A 72 -10.38 7.26 -2.98
CA TYR A 72 -10.73 8.25 -4.01
C TYR A 72 -11.41 7.64 -5.24
N ASN A 73 -11.71 6.33 -5.24
CA ASN A 73 -12.35 5.62 -6.34
C ASN A 73 -11.61 5.74 -7.69
N PHE A 74 -10.28 5.75 -7.67
CA PHE A 74 -9.45 5.73 -8.88
C PHE A 74 -9.36 4.35 -9.54
N VAL A 75 -9.84 3.31 -8.86
CA VAL A 75 -9.91 1.93 -9.37
C VAL A 75 -11.31 1.37 -9.15
N LYS A 76 -11.73 0.48 -10.05
CA LYS A 76 -13.05 -0.17 -10.00
C LYS A 76 -12.99 -1.42 -9.11
N ASP A 77 -11.99 -2.25 -9.32
CA ASP A 77 -11.77 -3.45 -8.51
C ASP A 77 -11.19 -3.06 -7.16
N LYS A 78 -11.92 -3.40 -6.09
CA LYS A 78 -11.46 -3.14 -4.72
C LYS A 78 -10.59 -4.27 -4.16
N ASN A 79 -10.40 -5.36 -4.92
CA ASN A 79 -9.50 -6.43 -4.53
C ASN A 79 -8.04 -5.98 -4.69
N HIS A 80 -7.35 -5.82 -3.57
CA HIS A 80 -5.95 -5.35 -3.54
C HIS A 80 -5.00 -6.17 -4.45
N LYS A 81 -5.31 -7.43 -4.72
CA LYS A 81 -4.49 -8.28 -5.60
C LYS A 81 -4.54 -7.88 -7.07
N ASN A 82 -5.59 -7.20 -7.50
CA ASN A 82 -5.84 -6.88 -8.90
C ASN A 82 -5.57 -5.41 -9.25
N ILE A 83 -5.51 -4.52 -8.27
CA ILE A 83 -5.45 -3.07 -8.46
C ILE A 83 -4.31 -2.66 -9.40
N PHE A 84 -3.11 -3.17 -9.19
CA PHE A 84 -1.99 -2.81 -10.05
C PHE A 84 -2.09 -3.39 -11.46
N ASN A 85 -2.74 -4.55 -11.64
CA ASN A 85 -3.07 -5.09 -12.96
C ASN A 85 -4.07 -4.20 -13.69
N GLU A 86 -5.12 -3.73 -13.02
CA GLU A 86 -6.10 -2.80 -13.59
C GLU A 86 -5.43 -1.51 -14.08
N LEU A 87 -4.46 -1.01 -13.32
CA LEU A 87 -3.67 0.17 -13.69
C LEU A 87 -2.58 -0.12 -14.76
N GLY A 88 -2.42 -1.39 -15.17
CA GLY A 88 -1.46 -1.81 -16.19
C GLY A 88 -0.01 -1.90 -15.68
N TYR A 89 0.18 -2.35 -14.44
CA TYR A 89 1.47 -2.62 -13.81
C TYR A 89 1.56 -4.09 -13.38
N PRO A 90 1.69 -5.03 -14.33
CA PRO A 90 1.62 -6.48 -14.03
C PRO A 90 2.79 -7.00 -13.19
N ASN A 91 3.99 -6.45 -13.33
CA ASN A 91 5.13 -6.90 -12.53
C ASN A 91 5.06 -6.37 -11.09
N ILE A 92 4.61 -5.14 -10.90
CA ILE A 92 4.27 -4.60 -9.57
C ILE A 92 3.17 -5.45 -8.91
N SER A 93 2.13 -5.84 -9.67
CA SER A 93 1.08 -6.72 -9.15
C SER A 93 1.64 -8.06 -8.68
N LYS A 94 2.54 -8.67 -9.45
CA LYS A 94 3.20 -9.93 -9.06
C LYS A 94 4.07 -9.75 -7.83
N PHE A 95 4.89 -8.68 -7.79
CA PHE A 95 5.69 -8.36 -6.61
C PHE A 95 4.81 -8.26 -5.36
N TYR A 96 3.77 -7.43 -5.40
CA TYR A 96 2.87 -7.21 -4.28
C TYR A 96 2.21 -8.51 -3.82
N ASN A 97 1.68 -9.29 -4.77
CA ASN A 97 1.02 -10.57 -4.47
C ASN A 97 1.98 -11.61 -3.88
N ASN A 98 3.22 -11.68 -4.34
CA ASN A 98 4.24 -12.56 -3.77
C ASN A 98 4.61 -12.12 -2.35
N PHE A 99 4.76 -10.80 -2.14
CA PHE A 99 5.14 -10.23 -0.86
C PHE A 99 4.11 -10.53 0.23
N ILE A 100 2.82 -10.35 -0.06
CA ILE A 100 1.74 -10.65 0.90
C ILE A 100 1.60 -12.14 1.23
N GLN A 101 2.13 -13.03 0.38
CA GLN A 101 2.13 -14.48 0.64
C GLN A 101 3.26 -14.94 1.56
N LEU A 102 4.26 -14.12 1.83
CA LEU A 102 5.34 -14.45 2.75
C LEU A 102 4.78 -14.82 4.14
N PRO A 103 5.24 -15.89 4.78
CA PRO A 103 4.68 -16.36 6.05
C PRO A 103 4.64 -15.28 7.14
N LYS A 104 5.71 -14.47 7.25
CA LYS A 104 5.80 -13.38 8.22
C LYS A 104 4.82 -12.24 7.90
N MET A 105 4.58 -11.96 6.61
CA MET A 105 3.63 -10.93 6.18
C MET A 105 2.19 -11.35 6.45
N LYS A 106 1.83 -12.62 6.29
CA LYS A 106 0.50 -13.12 6.68
C LYS A 106 0.20 -12.86 8.17
N LYS A 107 1.21 -13.06 9.02
CA LYS A 107 1.09 -12.77 10.46
C LYS A 107 0.88 -11.27 10.70
N TYR A 108 1.63 -10.41 10.01
CA TYR A 108 1.49 -8.95 10.10
C TYR A 108 0.09 -8.48 9.67
N PHE A 109 -0.45 -8.97 8.54
CA PHE A 109 -1.79 -8.60 8.05
C PHE A 109 -2.92 -8.99 9.01
N ASN A 110 -2.74 -10.05 9.79
CA ASN A 110 -3.71 -10.46 10.81
C ASN A 110 -3.55 -9.70 12.12
N SER A 111 -2.51 -8.90 12.27
CA SER A 111 -2.22 -8.14 13.49
C SER A 111 -3.01 -6.83 13.56
N ILE A 112 -3.14 -6.29 14.77
CA ILE A 112 -3.70 -4.96 14.98
C ILE A 112 -2.87 -3.87 14.30
N PHE A 113 -1.55 -4.05 14.20
CA PHE A 113 -0.66 -3.06 13.60
C PHE A 113 -1.02 -2.76 12.15
N TYR A 114 -1.43 -3.77 11.38
CA TYR A 114 -1.88 -3.56 10.01
C TYR A 114 -3.19 -2.76 9.93
N LYS A 115 -4.00 -2.79 10.98
CA LYS A 115 -5.28 -2.07 11.04
C LYS A 115 -5.14 -0.63 11.52
N LEU A 116 -3.94 -0.22 11.93
CA LEU A 116 -3.68 1.16 12.35
C LEU A 116 -3.72 2.11 11.14
N PRO A 117 -4.08 3.39 11.34
CA PRO A 117 -3.98 4.41 10.30
C PRO A 117 -2.55 4.55 9.79
N TYR A 118 -2.37 4.68 8.49
CA TYR A 118 -1.06 4.86 7.88
C TYR A 118 -0.33 6.14 8.30
N THR A 119 -1.07 7.17 8.64
CA THR A 119 -0.52 8.47 8.95
C THR A 119 -1.07 9.02 10.26
N ASN A 120 -1.00 10.30 10.44
CA ASN A 120 -1.48 11.01 11.64
C ASN A 120 -3.03 11.07 11.71
N LYS A 121 -3.53 11.78 12.72
CA LYS A 121 -4.98 11.95 12.96
C LYS A 121 -5.78 12.51 11.78
N SER A 122 -5.14 13.15 10.80
CA SER A 122 -5.80 13.66 9.59
C SER A 122 -5.98 12.60 8.50
N ALA A 123 -5.42 11.41 8.64
CA ALA A 123 -5.58 10.34 7.66
C ALA A 123 -7.04 9.92 7.55
N LYS A 124 -7.56 9.92 6.32
CA LYS A 124 -8.94 9.53 6.01
C LYS A 124 -9.05 8.19 5.30
N PHE A 125 -7.94 7.59 4.95
CA PHE A 125 -7.85 6.29 4.27
C PHE A 125 -6.90 5.35 5.04
N GLY A 126 -6.75 4.11 4.59
CA GLY A 126 -5.96 3.11 5.27
C GLY A 126 -6.82 2.08 5.97
N SER A 127 -6.63 1.85 7.25
CA SER A 127 -7.38 0.87 8.05
C SER A 127 -8.89 1.12 8.17
N GLY A 128 -9.40 2.23 7.63
CA GLY A 128 -10.79 2.66 7.79
C GLY A 128 -11.06 3.37 9.13
N ILE A 129 -10.04 3.58 9.93
CA ILE A 129 -10.13 4.33 11.19
C ILE A 129 -9.73 5.77 10.92
N TYR A 130 -10.67 6.69 11.09
CA TYR A 130 -10.41 8.11 10.93
C TYR A 130 -9.73 8.68 12.17
N GLY A 131 -8.86 9.67 11.96
CA GLY A 131 -8.05 10.25 13.01
C GLY A 131 -8.82 10.82 14.19
N ASP A 132 -10.00 11.37 13.97
CA ASP A 132 -10.91 11.90 14.99
C ASP A 132 -11.65 10.81 15.78
N THR A 133 -11.75 9.61 15.24
CA THR A 133 -12.34 8.43 15.88
C THR A 133 -11.31 7.49 16.48
N TRP A 134 -10.03 7.77 16.23
CA TRP A 134 -8.92 6.98 16.77
C TRP A 134 -8.83 7.10 18.29
N ASN A 135 -8.99 5.99 19.00
CA ASN A 135 -8.82 5.94 20.43
C ASN A 135 -7.57 5.11 20.79
N HIS A 136 -6.52 5.79 21.18
CA HIS A 136 -5.26 5.18 21.58
C HIS A 136 -5.41 4.12 22.66
N LYS A 137 -6.28 4.37 23.65
CA LYS A 137 -6.46 3.47 24.78
C LYS A 137 -7.12 2.15 24.42
N THR A 138 -8.17 2.21 23.58
CA THR A 138 -8.93 1.01 23.22
C THR A 138 -8.30 0.17 22.10
N GLN A 139 -7.40 0.75 21.33
CA GLN A 139 -6.84 0.08 20.15
C GLN A 139 -5.34 -0.26 20.27
N THR A 140 -4.63 0.34 21.20
CA THR A 140 -3.20 0.05 21.43
C THR A 140 -2.94 -0.68 22.74
N ASP A 141 -3.62 -0.32 23.83
CA ASP A 141 -3.24 -0.82 25.15
C ASP A 141 -3.71 -2.25 25.40
N GLU A 142 -4.90 -2.63 24.91
CA GLU A 142 -5.41 -4.00 25.09
C GLU A 142 -4.77 -5.01 24.14
N THR A 143 -4.31 -4.57 22.97
CA THR A 143 -3.69 -5.46 21.97
C THR A 143 -2.18 -5.47 21.99
N SER A 144 -1.52 -4.45 22.55
CA SER A 144 -0.07 -4.46 22.73
C SER A 144 0.38 -5.56 23.69
N ALA A 145 -0.43 -5.89 24.68
CA ALA A 145 -0.16 -6.97 25.62
C ALA A 145 -0.19 -8.37 24.98
N GLU A 146 -1.09 -8.59 24.00
CA GLU A 146 -1.20 -9.88 23.31
C GLU A 146 -0.09 -10.11 22.28
N ILE A 147 0.52 -9.05 21.76
CA ILE A 147 1.57 -9.14 20.73
C ILE A 147 2.95 -9.41 21.33
N ILE A 148 3.17 -9.04 22.59
CA ILE A 148 4.46 -9.25 23.29
C ILE A 148 4.58 -10.69 23.83
N ILE A 149 3.52 -11.44 23.94
CA ILE A 149 3.46 -12.74 24.62
C ILE A 149 3.45 -13.96 23.66
N ASN A 150 3.36 -13.75 22.34
CA ASN A 150 3.37 -14.78 21.31
C ASN A 150 4.48 -14.53 20.25
#